data_a9dfd3478c935768d6c4073eda5ad344
#
_entry.id   a9dfd3478c935768d6c4073eda5ad344
#
_cell.length_a   1.000
_cell.length_b   1.000
_cell.length_c   1.000
_cell.angle_alpha   90.00
_cell.angle_beta   90.00
_cell.angle_gamma   90.00
#
_symmetry.space_group_name_H-M   'P 1'
#
loop_
_entity.id
_entity.type
_entity.pdbx_description
1 polymer ?
#
loop_
_entity_poly.entity_id
_entity_poly.type
_entity_poly.pdbx_seq_one_letter_code
_entity_poly.pdbx_strand_id
1 'polypeptide(L)'
;GGTAEENPEVVSRCTEACMQSEEVDAVYITGFFGGFREIIAPHVGELEEKAARELARQVKQYGKPLFMHSSFAGEGIPALEILKSSGIPVMESSDRSMRCLAELMNFGEKRKQNRKLSYPKTLSMNRERVDKIIESVRSEERRNLLETESLELLQACGGKMPPGKLAKTVEEAALAAAAFQVPVALKMVSPDILHKSDSGGIRLHLNNADEIHRAFHEIHQNALGVTEESRIRGVLVSPMAQPGQEC
;
A
#
# COMPACT_ATOMS: atom_id res chain seq x y z
N GLY A 1 16.66 -30.19 -20.27
CA GLY A 1 17.74 -30.94 -20.91
C GLY A 1 18.12 -30.34 -22.25
N GLY A 2 19.21 -30.83 -22.86
CA GLY A 2 19.83 -30.31 -24.09
C GLY A 2 18.90 -30.07 -25.29
N THR A 3 17.77 -30.77 -25.37
CA THR A 3 16.80 -30.57 -26.45
C THR A 3 16.18 -29.18 -26.49
N ALA A 4 16.03 -28.53 -25.33
CA ALA A 4 15.47 -27.17 -25.25
C ALA A 4 16.47 -26.10 -25.69
N GLU A 5 17.74 -26.39 -25.64
CA GLU A 5 18.83 -25.50 -26.05
C GLU A 5 18.88 -25.35 -27.55
N GLU A 6 18.67 -26.45 -28.29
CA GLU A 6 18.62 -26.44 -29.77
C GLU A 6 17.25 -25.98 -30.31
N ASN A 7 16.18 -26.20 -29.56
CA ASN A 7 14.83 -25.81 -29.93
C ASN A 7 14.06 -25.21 -28.73
N PRO A 8 14.13 -23.90 -28.50
CA PRO A 8 13.43 -23.21 -27.42
C PRO A 8 11.90 -23.38 -27.42
N GLU A 9 11.28 -23.74 -28.55
CA GLU A 9 9.84 -24.03 -28.62
C GLU A 9 9.44 -25.21 -27.72
N VAL A 10 10.37 -26.10 -27.37
CA VAL A 10 10.13 -27.19 -26.42
C VAL A 10 9.77 -26.63 -25.04
N VAL A 11 10.39 -25.52 -24.64
CA VAL A 11 10.09 -24.85 -23.36
C VAL A 11 8.63 -24.41 -23.31
N SER A 12 8.14 -23.73 -24.34
CA SER A 12 6.74 -23.28 -24.39
C SER A 12 5.75 -24.45 -24.46
N ARG A 13 6.07 -25.50 -25.18
CA ARG A 13 5.23 -26.71 -25.26
C ARG A 13 5.13 -27.45 -23.93
N CYS A 14 6.25 -27.62 -23.24
CA CYS A 14 6.25 -28.22 -21.88
C CYS A 14 5.47 -27.36 -20.90
N THR A 15 5.64 -26.05 -20.96
CA THR A 15 4.91 -25.08 -20.12
C THR A 15 3.40 -25.17 -20.38
N GLU A 16 2.98 -25.26 -21.64
CA GLU A 16 1.58 -25.40 -22.00
C GLU A 16 0.98 -26.68 -21.40
N ALA A 17 1.66 -27.80 -21.53
CA ALA A 17 1.22 -29.05 -20.93
C ALA A 17 1.05 -28.97 -19.40
N CYS A 18 1.97 -28.27 -18.72
CA CYS A 18 1.85 -27.99 -17.28
C CYS A 18 0.65 -27.09 -16.98
N MET A 19 0.44 -26.03 -17.77
CA MET A 19 -0.66 -25.08 -17.55
C MET A 19 -2.04 -25.70 -17.84
N GLN A 20 -2.13 -26.71 -18.69
CA GLN A 20 -3.37 -27.45 -18.95
C GLN A 20 -3.80 -28.33 -17.79
N SER A 21 -2.86 -28.80 -16.98
CA SER A 21 -3.16 -29.73 -15.85
C SER A 21 -3.86 -28.96 -14.73
N GLU A 22 -4.97 -29.47 -14.22
CA GLU A 22 -5.68 -28.94 -13.04
C GLU A 22 -4.88 -29.05 -11.74
N GLU A 23 -3.87 -29.94 -11.70
CA GLU A 23 -3.00 -30.13 -10.53
C GLU A 23 -1.89 -29.10 -10.41
N VAL A 24 -1.69 -28.25 -11.45
CA VAL A 24 -0.64 -27.23 -11.48
C VAL A 24 -1.23 -25.85 -11.25
N ASP A 25 -0.86 -25.19 -10.17
CA ASP A 25 -1.28 -23.82 -9.84
C ASP A 25 -0.37 -22.74 -10.43
N ALA A 26 0.91 -23.04 -10.65
CA ALA A 26 1.91 -22.11 -11.18
C ALA A 26 3.03 -22.87 -11.89
N VAL A 27 3.76 -22.21 -12.79
CA VAL A 27 4.92 -22.78 -13.48
C VAL A 27 6.16 -21.95 -13.15
N TYR A 28 7.26 -22.65 -12.87
CA TYR A 28 8.56 -22.06 -12.65
C TYR A 28 9.56 -22.63 -13.66
N ILE A 29 10.17 -21.75 -14.45
CA ILE A 29 11.23 -22.08 -15.40
C ILE A 29 12.55 -21.59 -14.83
N THR A 30 13.57 -22.44 -14.87
CA THR A 30 14.91 -22.11 -14.38
C THR A 30 15.97 -22.55 -15.38
N GLY A 31 17.04 -21.77 -15.51
CA GLY A 31 18.21 -22.12 -16.34
C GLY A 31 18.73 -20.96 -17.17
N PHE A 32 18.96 -21.23 -18.44
CA PHE A 32 19.68 -20.37 -19.37
C PHE A 32 18.79 -19.77 -20.49
N PHE A 33 17.47 -19.86 -20.34
CA PHE A 33 16.54 -19.29 -21.33
C PHE A 33 16.82 -17.79 -21.53
N GLY A 34 16.87 -17.38 -22.76
CA GLY A 34 17.32 -16.05 -23.18
C GLY A 34 18.80 -15.98 -23.58
N GLY A 35 19.62 -16.91 -23.09
CA GLY A 35 21.05 -16.98 -23.41
C GLY A 35 21.44 -17.99 -24.50
N PHE A 36 20.51 -18.71 -25.09
CA PHE A 36 20.84 -19.76 -26.06
C PHE A 36 21.47 -19.17 -27.35
N ARG A 37 21.11 -17.93 -27.68
CA ARG A 37 21.75 -17.18 -28.75
C ARG A 37 23.27 -17.08 -28.57
N GLU A 38 23.73 -16.85 -27.33
CA GLU A 38 25.15 -16.69 -26.99
C GLU A 38 25.84 -18.04 -26.76
N ILE A 39 25.12 -19.01 -26.20
CA ILE A 39 25.67 -20.31 -25.83
C ILE A 39 25.72 -21.27 -27.01
N ILE A 40 24.70 -21.26 -27.88
CA ILE A 40 24.52 -22.24 -28.95
C ILE A 40 24.83 -21.63 -30.31
N ALA A 41 23.96 -20.71 -30.78
CA ALA A 41 24.14 -20.05 -32.07
C ALA A 41 23.21 -18.84 -32.23
N PRO A 42 23.62 -17.79 -33.01
CA PRO A 42 22.84 -16.56 -33.18
C PRO A 42 21.39 -16.77 -33.64
N HIS A 43 21.13 -17.73 -34.51
CA HIS A 43 19.79 -17.99 -35.06
C HIS A 43 18.80 -18.53 -34.01
N VAL A 44 19.29 -19.10 -32.90
CA VAL A 44 18.45 -19.62 -31.82
C VAL A 44 17.76 -18.48 -31.09
N GLY A 45 18.31 -17.25 -31.11
CA GLY A 45 17.70 -16.08 -30.47
C GLY A 45 16.30 -15.76 -31.00
N GLU A 46 16.05 -15.90 -32.31
CA GLU A 46 14.73 -15.68 -32.89
C GLU A 46 13.71 -16.74 -32.41
N LEU A 47 14.17 -17.97 -32.22
CA LEU A 47 13.35 -19.07 -31.67
C LEU A 47 13.03 -18.84 -30.19
N GLU A 48 14.00 -18.29 -29.42
CA GLU A 48 13.75 -17.88 -28.02
C GLU A 48 12.71 -16.76 -27.93
N GLU A 49 12.78 -15.75 -28.80
CA GLU A 49 11.77 -14.69 -28.84
C GLU A 49 10.38 -15.23 -29.20
N LYS A 50 10.30 -16.17 -30.16
CA LYS A 50 9.04 -16.82 -30.52
C LYS A 50 8.49 -17.61 -29.34
N ALA A 51 9.34 -18.39 -28.65
CA ALA A 51 8.95 -19.11 -27.44
C ALA A 51 8.51 -18.16 -26.31
N ALA A 52 9.19 -17.01 -26.12
CA ALA A 52 8.80 -16.01 -25.13
C ALA A 52 7.42 -15.41 -25.41
N ARG A 53 7.11 -15.10 -26.67
CA ARG A 53 5.77 -14.62 -27.07
C ARG A 53 4.69 -15.67 -26.80
N GLU A 54 5.00 -16.94 -27.05
CA GLU A 54 4.09 -18.04 -26.81
C GLU A 54 3.87 -18.26 -25.31
N LEU A 55 4.91 -18.21 -24.48
CA LEU A 55 4.79 -18.26 -23.02
C LEU A 55 3.90 -17.12 -22.48
N ALA A 56 4.07 -15.92 -23.00
CA ALA A 56 3.23 -14.75 -22.62
C ALA A 56 1.76 -14.96 -23.03
N ARG A 57 1.50 -15.57 -24.19
CA ARG A 57 0.16 -15.94 -24.62
C ARG A 57 -0.48 -16.98 -23.68
N GLN A 58 0.28 -18.01 -23.32
CA GLN A 58 -0.17 -19.10 -22.44
C GLN A 58 -0.56 -18.59 -21.04
N VAL A 59 0.23 -17.71 -20.44
CA VAL A 59 -0.09 -17.08 -19.14
C VAL A 59 -1.46 -16.38 -19.20
N LYS A 60 -1.73 -15.63 -20.28
CA LYS A 60 -3.02 -14.96 -20.47
C LYS A 60 -4.17 -15.94 -20.70
N GLN A 61 -3.93 -16.99 -21.46
CA GLN A 61 -4.93 -17.98 -21.83
C GLN A 61 -5.36 -18.83 -20.63
N TYR A 62 -4.39 -19.33 -19.86
CA TYR A 62 -4.65 -20.26 -18.76
C TYR A 62 -4.83 -19.58 -17.41
N GLY A 63 -4.44 -18.31 -17.29
CA GLY A 63 -4.55 -17.52 -16.05
C GLY A 63 -3.67 -18.05 -14.91
N LYS A 64 -2.67 -18.87 -15.22
CA LYS A 64 -1.73 -19.43 -14.24
C LYS A 64 -0.42 -18.65 -14.24
N PRO A 65 0.12 -18.31 -13.05
CA PRO A 65 1.38 -17.59 -12.94
C PRO A 65 2.55 -18.37 -13.54
N LEU A 66 3.41 -17.66 -14.25
CA LEU A 66 4.70 -18.12 -14.71
C LEU A 66 5.80 -17.25 -14.09
N PHE A 67 6.81 -17.88 -13.52
CA PHE A 67 8.04 -17.23 -13.05
C PHE A 67 9.22 -17.80 -13.81
N MET A 68 10.16 -16.94 -14.15
CA MET A 68 11.39 -17.34 -14.81
C MET A 68 12.63 -16.90 -14.03
N HIS A 69 13.51 -17.85 -13.77
CA HIS A 69 14.90 -17.58 -13.44
C HIS A 69 15.74 -17.79 -14.69
N SER A 70 16.56 -16.81 -15.01
CA SER A 70 17.57 -16.91 -16.06
C SER A 70 18.86 -16.29 -15.60
N SER A 71 19.99 -16.96 -15.83
CA SER A 71 21.32 -16.40 -15.58
C SER A 71 21.60 -15.14 -16.40
N PHE A 72 20.82 -14.89 -17.44
CA PHE A 72 20.93 -13.74 -18.35
C PHE A 72 19.90 -12.62 -18.07
N ALA A 73 19.17 -12.69 -16.97
CA ALA A 73 18.04 -11.80 -16.69
C ALA A 73 18.40 -10.31 -16.65
N GLY A 74 19.68 -9.95 -16.35
CA GLY A 74 20.20 -8.58 -16.30
C GLY A 74 20.72 -8.02 -17.63
N GLU A 75 20.77 -8.82 -18.71
CA GLU A 75 21.54 -8.48 -19.92
C GLU A 75 20.71 -7.80 -21.04
N GLY A 76 19.45 -7.49 -20.80
CA GLY A 76 18.59 -6.80 -21.77
C GLY A 76 18.26 -7.64 -23.02
N ILE A 77 18.24 -8.96 -22.89
CA ILE A 77 18.01 -9.90 -23.98
C ILE A 77 16.57 -9.82 -24.49
N PRO A 78 16.32 -9.71 -25.82
CA PRO A 78 14.99 -9.49 -26.38
C PRO A 78 13.93 -10.50 -25.90
N ALA A 79 14.26 -11.79 -25.84
CA ALA A 79 13.34 -12.83 -25.38
C ALA A 79 12.90 -12.60 -23.93
N LEU A 80 13.84 -12.19 -23.04
CA LEU A 80 13.54 -11.90 -21.63
C LEU A 80 12.77 -10.59 -21.48
N GLU A 81 13.05 -9.59 -22.30
CA GLU A 81 12.30 -8.33 -22.29
C GLU A 81 10.84 -8.51 -22.78
N ILE A 82 10.59 -9.43 -23.72
CA ILE A 82 9.24 -9.83 -24.12
C ILE A 82 8.48 -10.39 -22.91
N LEU A 83 9.10 -11.25 -22.11
CA LEU A 83 8.47 -11.81 -20.91
C LEU A 83 8.20 -10.72 -19.87
N LYS A 84 9.20 -9.90 -19.54
CA LYS A 84 9.07 -8.79 -18.57
C LYS A 84 7.96 -7.79 -18.97
N SER A 85 7.94 -7.38 -20.24
CA SER A 85 6.91 -6.46 -20.75
C SER A 85 5.51 -7.07 -20.77
N SER A 86 5.41 -8.39 -20.76
CA SER A 86 4.15 -9.15 -20.66
C SER A 86 3.72 -9.39 -19.21
N GLY A 87 4.46 -8.86 -18.21
CA GLY A 87 4.16 -9.00 -16.80
C GLY A 87 4.63 -10.32 -16.18
N ILE A 88 5.50 -11.07 -16.87
CA ILE A 88 6.10 -12.30 -16.34
C ILE A 88 7.37 -11.93 -15.58
N PRO A 89 7.49 -12.23 -14.28
CA PRO A 89 8.71 -11.99 -13.52
C PRO A 89 9.89 -12.80 -14.05
N VAL A 90 10.96 -12.10 -14.41
CA VAL A 90 12.25 -12.70 -14.82
C VAL A 90 13.32 -12.22 -13.86
N MET A 91 13.99 -13.14 -13.18
CA MET A 91 14.93 -12.85 -12.10
C MET A 91 16.27 -13.57 -12.29
N GLU A 92 17.35 -12.93 -11.83
CA GLU A 92 18.71 -13.48 -11.83
C GLU A 92 18.95 -14.53 -10.74
N SER A 93 18.13 -14.51 -9.69
CA SER A 93 18.29 -15.41 -8.54
C SER A 93 17.14 -16.39 -8.45
N SER A 94 17.45 -17.67 -8.49
CA SER A 94 16.49 -18.77 -8.30
C SER A 94 15.83 -18.69 -6.92
N ASP A 95 16.61 -18.46 -5.84
CA ASP A 95 16.10 -18.34 -4.47
C ASP A 95 15.08 -17.18 -4.36
N ARG A 96 15.42 -16.01 -4.92
CA ARG A 96 14.50 -14.86 -4.91
C ARG A 96 13.22 -15.14 -5.69
N SER A 97 13.33 -15.80 -6.85
CA SER A 97 12.17 -16.20 -7.66
C SER A 97 11.22 -17.11 -6.88
N MET A 98 11.78 -18.12 -6.20
CA MET A 98 11.00 -19.08 -5.44
C MET A 98 10.34 -18.43 -4.21
N ARG A 99 11.01 -17.51 -3.53
CA ARG A 99 10.40 -16.74 -2.42
C ARG A 99 9.23 -15.88 -2.90
N CYS A 100 9.38 -15.19 -4.03
CA CYS A 100 8.28 -14.40 -4.61
C CYS A 100 7.09 -15.28 -5.00
N LEU A 101 7.34 -16.46 -5.59
CA LEU A 101 6.28 -17.39 -5.92
C LEU A 101 5.56 -17.91 -4.68
N ALA A 102 6.30 -18.27 -3.62
CA ALA A 102 5.73 -18.71 -2.35
C ALA A 102 4.84 -17.63 -1.71
N GLU A 103 5.29 -16.38 -1.72
CA GLU A 103 4.48 -15.26 -1.20
C GLU A 103 3.21 -15.00 -2.03
N LEU A 104 3.29 -15.16 -3.36
CA LEU A 104 2.10 -15.06 -4.21
C LEU A 104 1.08 -16.17 -3.90
N MET A 105 1.55 -17.39 -3.68
CA MET A 105 0.68 -18.51 -3.28
C MET A 105 0.04 -18.25 -1.91
N ASN A 106 0.82 -17.85 -0.91
CA ASN A 106 0.34 -17.48 0.42
C ASN A 106 -0.72 -16.35 0.36
N PHE A 107 -0.49 -15.35 -0.47
CA PHE A 107 -1.47 -14.28 -0.70
C PHE A 107 -2.78 -14.83 -1.31
N GLY A 108 -2.67 -15.72 -2.30
CA GLY A 108 -3.82 -16.38 -2.93
C GLY A 108 -4.66 -17.15 -1.91
N GLU A 109 -4.01 -17.95 -1.05
CA GLU A 109 -4.69 -18.68 0.02
C GLU A 109 -5.37 -17.79 1.05
N LYS A 110 -4.67 -16.77 1.55
CA LYS A 110 -5.24 -15.77 2.46
C LYS A 110 -6.44 -15.06 1.84
N ARG A 111 -6.37 -14.74 0.56
CA ARG A 111 -7.48 -14.11 -0.16
C ARG A 111 -8.70 -15.05 -0.27
N LYS A 112 -8.47 -16.35 -0.49
CA LYS A 112 -9.55 -17.37 -0.49
C LYS A 112 -10.17 -17.50 0.91
N GLN A 113 -9.36 -17.51 1.97
CA GLN A 113 -9.81 -17.56 3.36
C GLN A 113 -10.61 -16.30 3.75
N ASN A 114 -10.12 -15.10 3.41
CA ASN A 114 -10.80 -13.84 3.71
C ASN A 114 -12.16 -13.71 3.02
N ARG A 115 -12.37 -14.32 1.85
CA ARG A 115 -13.69 -14.39 1.21
C ARG A 115 -14.71 -15.20 2.00
N LYS A 116 -14.27 -16.08 2.91
CA LYS A 116 -15.14 -16.88 3.80
C LYS A 116 -15.37 -16.22 5.16
N LEU A 117 -14.67 -15.12 5.47
CA LEU A 117 -14.91 -14.39 6.71
C LEU A 117 -16.28 -13.72 6.62
N SER A 118 -17.25 -14.23 7.38
CA SER A 118 -18.46 -13.48 7.66
C SER A 118 -18.08 -12.34 8.60
N TYR A 119 -18.22 -11.10 8.15
CA TYR A 119 -18.09 -9.95 9.04
C TYR A 119 -19.08 -10.09 10.20
N PRO A 120 -18.68 -9.80 11.43
CA PRO A 120 -19.62 -9.82 12.56
C PRO A 120 -20.77 -8.89 12.22
N LYS A 121 -22.01 -9.42 12.29
CA LYS A 121 -23.25 -8.71 11.98
C LYS A 121 -23.60 -7.59 12.97
N THR A 122 -22.75 -7.32 13.95
CA THR A 122 -23.07 -6.52 15.14
C THR A 122 -22.27 -5.23 15.30
N LEU A 123 -21.71 -4.67 14.25
CA LEU A 123 -21.28 -3.28 14.32
C LEU A 123 -22.50 -2.39 14.09
N SER A 124 -22.94 -1.71 15.15
CA SER A 124 -23.98 -0.68 15.07
C SER A 124 -23.38 0.55 14.38
N MET A 125 -23.27 0.47 13.07
CA MET A 125 -22.74 1.58 12.26
C MET A 125 -23.88 2.57 11.96
N ASN A 126 -23.68 3.84 12.28
CA ASN A 126 -24.53 4.92 11.81
C ASN A 126 -24.15 5.27 10.36
N ARG A 127 -24.76 4.56 9.40
CA ARG A 127 -24.45 4.67 7.97
C ARG A 127 -24.66 6.08 7.43
N GLU A 128 -25.75 6.72 7.83
CA GLU A 128 -26.07 8.08 7.40
C GLU A 128 -24.96 9.08 7.78
N ARG A 129 -24.41 8.96 9.00
CA ARG A 129 -23.31 9.81 9.46
C ARG A 129 -22.02 9.52 8.70
N VAL A 130 -21.70 8.26 8.43
CA VAL A 130 -20.55 7.86 7.61
C VAL A 130 -20.66 8.43 6.20
N ASP A 131 -21.81 8.27 5.56
CA ASP A 131 -22.02 8.75 4.19
C ASP A 131 -21.88 10.28 4.12
N LYS A 132 -22.43 11.03 5.08
CA LYS A 132 -22.29 12.50 5.17
C LYS A 132 -20.82 12.96 5.31
N ILE A 133 -20.02 12.26 6.11
CA ILE A 133 -18.61 12.60 6.27
C ILE A 133 -17.87 12.40 4.95
N ILE A 134 -18.10 11.25 4.30
CA ILE A 134 -17.46 10.92 3.02
C ILE A 134 -17.87 11.88 1.91
N GLU A 135 -19.17 12.23 1.84
CA GLU A 135 -19.68 13.19 0.86
C GLU A 135 -19.06 14.58 1.07
N SER A 136 -18.95 15.05 2.32
CA SER A 136 -18.29 16.32 2.64
C SER A 136 -16.84 16.35 2.16
N VAL A 137 -16.08 15.28 2.42
CA VAL A 137 -14.67 15.18 1.98
C VAL A 137 -14.56 15.18 0.45
N ARG A 138 -15.46 14.47 -0.23
CA ARG A 138 -15.49 14.41 -1.69
C ARG A 138 -15.90 15.73 -2.33
N SER A 139 -16.82 16.47 -1.72
CA SER A 139 -17.25 17.79 -2.21
C SER A 139 -16.14 18.85 -2.15
N GLU A 140 -15.14 18.64 -1.27
CA GLU A 140 -13.92 19.44 -1.20
C GLU A 140 -12.78 18.88 -2.11
N GLU A 141 -13.07 17.90 -2.97
CA GLU A 141 -12.11 17.21 -3.86
C GLU A 141 -10.92 16.55 -3.11
N ARG A 142 -11.10 16.31 -1.81
CA ARG A 142 -10.09 15.65 -0.98
C ARG A 142 -10.16 14.13 -1.10
N ARG A 143 -9.01 13.49 -0.95
CA ARG A 143 -8.86 12.02 -0.89
C ARG A 143 -8.50 11.52 0.50
N ASN A 144 -8.17 12.44 1.41
CA ASN A 144 -7.75 12.14 2.78
C ASN A 144 -8.73 12.78 3.76
N LEU A 145 -9.06 12.03 4.81
CA LEU A 145 -9.81 12.55 5.95
C LEU A 145 -8.89 13.39 6.85
N LEU A 146 -9.44 14.43 7.43
CA LEU A 146 -8.81 15.12 8.55
C LEU A 146 -8.87 14.24 9.81
N GLU A 147 -8.02 14.50 10.81
CA GLU A 147 -8.00 13.72 12.06
C GLU A 147 -9.37 13.78 12.77
N THR A 148 -10.01 14.94 12.80
CA THR A 148 -11.35 15.14 13.35
C THR A 148 -12.41 14.32 12.62
N GLU A 149 -12.38 14.31 11.29
CA GLU A 149 -13.30 13.53 10.45
C GLU A 149 -13.06 12.02 10.62
N SER A 150 -11.80 11.61 10.75
CA SER A 150 -11.43 10.21 11.00
C SER A 150 -11.95 9.72 12.35
N LEU A 151 -11.80 10.52 13.40
CA LEU A 151 -12.33 10.22 14.74
C LEU A 151 -13.86 10.11 14.71
N GLU A 152 -14.52 11.03 14.03
CA GLU A 152 -15.97 11.03 13.88
C GLU A 152 -16.49 9.83 13.08
N LEU A 153 -15.81 9.47 11.99
CA LEU A 153 -16.13 8.31 11.18
C LEU A 153 -15.98 7.01 11.98
N LEU A 154 -14.86 6.84 12.69
CA LEU A 154 -14.63 5.68 13.52
C LEU A 154 -15.67 5.58 14.65
N GLN A 155 -16.07 6.70 15.25
CA GLN A 155 -17.13 6.75 16.25
C GLN A 155 -18.49 6.36 15.63
N ALA A 156 -18.79 6.83 14.42
CA ALA A 156 -20.00 6.44 13.69
C ALA A 156 -20.02 4.94 13.35
N CYS A 157 -18.86 4.32 13.23
CA CYS A 157 -18.71 2.86 13.08
C CYS A 157 -18.76 2.09 14.42
N GLY A 158 -19.06 2.75 15.55
CA GLY A 158 -19.15 2.12 16.87
C GLY A 158 -17.80 2.01 17.62
N GLY A 159 -16.73 2.63 17.11
CA GLY A 159 -15.44 2.68 17.78
C GLY A 159 -15.45 3.60 19.00
N LYS A 160 -14.70 3.21 20.05
CA LYS A 160 -14.44 4.08 21.19
C LYS A 160 -13.21 4.94 20.87
N MET A 161 -13.45 6.22 20.63
CA MET A 161 -12.39 7.17 20.30
C MET A 161 -11.99 7.98 21.53
N PRO A 162 -10.70 8.34 21.67
CA PRO A 162 -10.28 9.29 22.68
C PRO A 162 -11.01 10.62 22.47
N PRO A 163 -11.34 11.34 23.54
CA PRO A 163 -11.97 12.64 23.41
C PRO A 163 -11.01 13.63 22.73
N GLY A 164 -11.57 14.53 21.93
CA GLY A 164 -10.82 15.59 21.30
C GLY A 164 -11.75 16.76 20.98
N LYS A 165 -11.25 17.97 21.02
CA LYS A 165 -12.00 19.18 20.70
C LYS A 165 -11.22 20.04 19.70
N LEU A 166 -11.83 20.35 18.57
CA LEU A 166 -11.26 21.30 17.62
C LEU A 166 -11.46 22.71 18.16
N ALA A 167 -10.38 23.46 18.29
CA ALA A 167 -10.33 24.84 18.71
C ALA A 167 -9.90 25.73 17.55
N LYS A 168 -10.63 26.80 17.30
CA LYS A 168 -10.31 27.81 16.27
C LYS A 168 -9.56 29.00 16.85
N THR A 169 -9.67 29.21 18.15
CA THR A 169 -8.97 30.29 18.87
C THR A 169 -8.17 29.70 20.05
N VAL A 170 -7.24 30.51 20.56
CA VAL A 170 -6.42 30.12 21.71
C VAL A 170 -7.26 29.96 22.97
N GLU A 171 -8.30 30.80 23.14
CA GLU A 171 -9.24 30.72 24.27
C GLU A 171 -10.04 29.43 24.25
N GLU A 172 -10.51 29.01 23.06
CA GLU A 172 -11.18 27.71 22.88
C GLU A 172 -10.26 26.55 23.21
N ALA A 173 -8.97 26.64 22.82
CA ALA A 173 -7.98 25.63 23.13
C ALA A 173 -7.71 25.53 24.63
N ALA A 174 -7.57 26.65 25.33
CA ALA A 174 -7.37 26.70 26.77
C ALA A 174 -8.59 26.14 27.53
N LEU A 175 -9.81 26.49 27.12
CA LEU A 175 -11.04 25.94 27.69
C LEU A 175 -11.15 24.43 27.48
N ALA A 176 -10.82 23.95 26.28
CA ALA A 176 -10.84 22.52 25.98
C ALA A 176 -9.83 21.74 26.83
N ALA A 177 -8.63 22.28 26.99
CA ALA A 177 -7.59 21.67 27.80
C ALA A 177 -7.96 21.63 29.30
N ALA A 178 -8.51 22.71 29.83
CA ALA A 178 -8.98 22.77 31.22
C ALA A 178 -10.07 21.71 31.52
N ALA A 179 -10.93 21.41 30.54
CA ALA A 179 -11.98 20.41 30.69
C ALA A 179 -11.43 18.98 30.78
N PHE A 180 -10.25 18.69 30.23
CA PHE A 180 -9.64 17.36 30.29
C PHE A 180 -8.91 17.07 31.62
N GLN A 181 -8.51 18.08 32.37
CA GLN A 181 -7.85 17.97 33.69
C GLN A 181 -6.56 17.12 33.70
N VAL A 182 -5.92 16.94 32.55
CA VAL A 182 -4.69 16.14 32.35
C VAL A 182 -3.81 16.87 31.32
N PRO A 183 -2.54 16.50 31.22
CA PRO A 183 -1.73 17.02 30.12
C PRO A 183 -2.39 16.77 28.76
N VAL A 184 -2.31 17.74 27.88
CA VAL A 184 -2.92 17.67 26.55
C VAL A 184 -1.89 17.73 25.44
N ALA A 185 -2.29 17.26 24.26
CA ALA A 185 -1.63 17.46 22.99
C ALA A 185 -2.41 18.44 22.14
N LEU A 186 -1.71 19.33 21.47
CA LEU A 186 -2.23 20.22 20.43
C LEU A 186 -1.72 19.76 19.06
N LYS A 187 -2.64 19.62 18.11
CA LYS A 187 -2.31 19.15 16.75
C LYS A 187 -3.01 20.03 15.73
N MET A 188 -2.25 20.54 14.74
CA MET A 188 -2.80 21.28 13.61
C MET A 188 -3.77 20.41 12.79
N VAL A 189 -4.87 21.02 12.37
CA VAL A 189 -5.86 20.41 11.47
C VAL A 189 -5.94 21.22 10.19
N SER A 190 -5.37 20.69 9.12
CA SER A 190 -5.39 21.26 7.77
C SER A 190 -5.35 20.13 6.74
N PRO A 191 -6.07 20.24 5.61
CA PRO A 191 -5.99 19.28 4.52
C PRO A 191 -4.62 19.24 3.83
N ASP A 192 -3.83 20.30 3.96
CA ASP A 192 -2.54 20.44 3.28
C ASP A 192 -1.37 19.99 4.16
N ILE A 193 -1.61 19.79 5.47
CA ILE A 193 -0.57 19.38 6.44
C ILE A 193 -0.84 17.95 6.89
N LEU A 194 -0.36 16.98 6.10
CA LEU A 194 -0.52 15.55 6.41
C LEU A 194 0.51 15.08 7.46
N HIS A 195 1.76 15.52 7.33
CA HIS A 195 2.86 15.17 8.25
C HIS A 195 3.09 16.30 9.26
N LYS A 196 2.28 16.28 10.32
CA LYS A 196 2.23 17.35 11.34
C LYS A 196 3.55 17.49 12.12
N SER A 197 4.26 16.39 12.35
CA SER A 197 5.55 16.40 13.06
C SER A 197 6.62 17.18 12.28
N ASP A 198 6.70 16.96 10.98
CA ASP A 198 7.72 17.57 10.11
C ASP A 198 7.51 19.08 9.94
N SER A 199 6.24 19.50 9.96
CA SER A 199 5.84 20.91 9.86
C SER A 199 5.79 21.64 11.21
N GLY A 200 6.19 21.00 12.31
CA GLY A 200 6.05 21.55 13.65
C GLY A 200 4.60 21.79 14.10
N GLY A 201 3.65 21.07 13.51
CA GLY A 201 2.22 21.18 13.75
C GLY A 201 1.72 20.40 14.98
N ILE A 202 2.61 19.91 15.86
CA ILE A 202 2.26 19.17 17.07
C ILE A 202 3.03 19.71 18.27
N ARG A 203 2.33 19.81 19.42
CA ARG A 203 2.93 20.01 20.75
C ARG A 203 2.29 19.03 21.73
N LEU A 204 3.11 18.40 22.54
CA LEU A 204 2.72 17.35 23.49
C LEU A 204 2.99 17.80 24.93
N HIS A 205 2.36 17.11 25.89
CA HIS A 205 2.57 17.27 27.33
C HIS A 205 2.36 18.69 27.85
N LEU A 206 1.35 19.39 27.34
CA LEU A 206 1.01 20.74 27.78
C LEU A 206 0.16 20.67 29.05
N ASN A 207 0.61 21.35 30.12
CA ASN A 207 0.08 21.18 31.46
C ASN A 207 -0.68 22.42 32.00
N ASN A 208 -0.49 23.57 31.38
CA ASN A 208 -1.06 24.83 31.85
C ASN A 208 -1.44 25.76 30.70
N ALA A 209 -2.20 26.80 31.03
CA ALA A 209 -2.72 27.75 30.05
C ALA A 209 -1.61 28.51 29.27
N ASP A 210 -0.51 28.86 29.92
CA ASP A 210 0.58 29.60 29.28
C ASP A 210 1.30 28.72 28.22
N GLU A 211 1.49 27.44 28.52
CA GLU A 211 2.05 26.48 27.56
C GLU A 211 1.11 26.29 26.37
N ILE A 212 -0.20 26.22 26.62
CA ILE A 212 -1.22 26.07 25.58
C ILE A 212 -1.24 27.30 24.67
N HIS A 213 -1.22 28.50 25.25
CA HIS A 213 -1.18 29.76 24.50
C HIS A 213 0.05 29.80 23.56
N ARG A 214 1.23 29.55 24.10
CA ARG A 214 2.47 29.53 23.31
C ARG A 214 2.42 28.46 22.22
N ALA A 215 2.03 27.25 22.56
CA ALA A 215 1.93 26.13 21.64
C ALA A 215 0.93 26.39 20.50
N PHE A 216 -0.22 26.99 20.81
CA PHE A 216 -1.22 27.33 19.81
C PHE A 216 -0.67 28.33 18.80
N HIS A 217 -0.03 29.40 19.25
CA HIS A 217 0.57 30.43 18.38
C HIS A 217 1.71 29.84 17.54
N GLU A 218 2.59 29.03 18.12
CA GLU A 218 3.70 28.40 17.39
C GLU A 218 3.17 27.45 16.30
N ILE A 219 2.21 26.58 16.63
CA ILE A 219 1.60 25.65 15.66
C ILE A 219 0.93 26.44 14.53
N HIS A 220 0.22 27.50 14.85
CA HIS A 220 -0.47 28.33 13.87
C HIS A 220 0.52 29.06 12.94
N GLN A 221 1.58 29.65 13.48
CA GLN A 221 2.63 30.29 12.69
C GLN A 221 3.36 29.30 11.79
N ASN A 222 3.66 28.12 12.30
CA ASN A 222 4.28 27.05 11.49
C ASN A 222 3.37 26.63 10.34
N ALA A 223 2.06 26.54 10.58
CA ALA A 223 1.08 26.21 9.55
C ALA A 223 1.01 27.26 8.43
N LEU A 224 1.07 28.56 8.79
CA LEU A 224 1.11 29.67 7.82
C LEU A 224 2.36 29.65 6.93
N GLY A 225 3.44 29.02 7.38
CA GLY A 225 4.63 28.76 6.56
C GLY A 225 4.46 27.68 5.50
N VAL A 226 3.39 26.89 5.59
CA VAL A 226 3.13 25.72 4.71
C VAL A 226 1.87 25.88 3.88
N THR A 227 0.82 26.51 4.42
CA THR A 227 -0.49 26.67 3.77
C THR A 227 -1.12 28.04 4.04
N GLU A 228 -2.18 28.35 3.30
CA GLU A 228 -2.95 29.56 3.50
C GLU A 228 -3.85 29.47 4.75
N GLU A 229 -4.10 30.63 5.39
CA GLU A 229 -4.99 30.74 6.55
C GLU A 229 -6.36 30.08 6.32
N SER A 230 -6.93 30.27 5.14
CA SER A 230 -8.24 29.71 4.74
C SER A 230 -8.29 28.16 4.76
N ARG A 231 -7.13 27.53 4.72
CA ARG A 231 -6.97 26.05 4.73
C ARG A 231 -6.74 25.50 6.13
N ILE A 232 -6.50 26.37 7.12
CA ILE A 232 -6.34 26.00 8.52
C ILE A 232 -7.74 25.82 9.14
N ARG A 233 -8.08 24.60 9.54
CA ARG A 233 -9.38 24.27 10.16
C ARG A 233 -9.39 24.54 11.67
N GLY A 234 -8.22 24.64 12.29
CA GLY A 234 -8.01 24.86 13.71
C GLY A 234 -6.96 23.94 14.30
N VAL A 235 -6.95 23.85 15.61
CA VAL A 235 -6.06 23.00 16.41
C VAL A 235 -6.89 21.99 17.19
N LEU A 236 -6.62 20.71 17.00
CA LEU A 236 -7.24 19.65 17.80
C LEU A 236 -6.54 19.55 19.16
N VAL A 237 -7.31 19.74 20.22
CA VAL A 237 -6.90 19.54 21.61
C VAL A 237 -7.35 18.17 22.05
N SER A 238 -6.45 17.33 22.51
CA SER A 238 -6.76 15.99 23.02
C SER A 238 -5.96 15.66 24.27
N PRO A 239 -6.51 14.88 25.22
CA PRO A 239 -5.73 14.44 26.37
C PRO A 239 -4.57 13.55 25.90
N MET A 240 -3.44 13.62 26.63
CA MET A 240 -2.35 12.67 26.41
C MET A 240 -2.81 11.25 26.75
N ALA A 241 -2.48 10.31 25.87
CA ALA A 241 -2.70 8.90 26.14
C ALA A 241 -1.82 8.42 27.30
N GLN A 242 -2.32 7.47 28.08
CA GLN A 242 -1.49 6.79 29.07
C GLN A 242 -0.38 5.99 28.34
N PRO A 243 0.81 5.83 28.98
CA PRO A 243 1.86 4.98 28.39
C PRO A 243 1.32 3.59 28.06
N GLY A 244 1.62 3.12 26.85
CA GLY A 244 1.13 1.84 26.35
C GLY A 244 2.04 1.30 25.26
N GLN A 245 1.67 0.14 24.71
CA GLN A 245 2.37 -0.45 23.56
C GLN A 245 1.86 0.23 22.27
N GLU A 246 2.79 0.76 21.48
CA GLU A 246 2.50 1.20 20.11
C GLU A 246 2.42 -0.02 19.18
N CYS A 247 1.40 -0.07 18.31
CA CYS A 247 1.13 -1.16 17.39
C CYS A 247 1.15 -0.67 15.93
#